data_2a069bdce5802dbf8b79323a57a0a45e
#
_entry.id   2a069bdce5802dbf8b79323a57a0a45e
#
_cell.length_a   1.000
_cell.length_b   1.000
_cell.length_c   1.000
_cell.angle_alpha   90.00
_cell.angle_beta   90.00
_cell.angle_gamma   90.00
#
_symmetry.space_group_name_H-M   'P 1'
#
loop_
_entity.id
_entity.type
_entity.pdbx_description
1 polymer ?
#
loop_
_entity_poly.entity_id
_entity_poly.type
_entity_poly.pdbx_seq_one_letter_code
_entity_poly.pdbx_strand_id
1 'polypeptide(L)'
;QPMDLEAFVQTYYQEHLDTVMECPEVSVQLYPKQGSTRIMEIQFQYTNSRETLLQMKQNVQVLLNSALGYVEGQASEQLKAERLYAFLRPLFVQTGPSATPVYSLLCVGVGDSRSMAMVYGLLCRQAGLDCRVVSGTSSGRQWYWNIVELDGRYCHVDLLTDLEGDQLVLRYDEDMTDYVWNTKNYPACPKPEPPATEPEGETTEPAESEPEETVEAQTPPEPLPEEPTQPEQTEEGAQTEPE
;
A
#
# COMPACT_ATOMS: atom_id res chain seq x y z
N GLN A 1 -8.08 9.20 35.23
CA GLN A 1 -9.07 9.38 34.15
C GLN A 1 -9.87 8.08 34.04
N PRO A 2 -11.20 8.12 33.87
CA PRO A 2 -11.94 6.93 33.54
C PRO A 2 -11.41 6.40 32.19
N MET A 3 -11.14 5.10 32.12
CA MET A 3 -10.73 4.43 30.90
C MET A 3 -11.91 4.49 29.91
N ASP A 4 -11.68 5.06 28.74
CA ASP A 4 -12.62 5.00 27.63
C ASP A 4 -12.47 3.61 26.99
N LEU A 5 -13.37 2.69 27.35
CA LEU A 5 -13.31 1.30 26.92
C LEU A 5 -13.54 1.18 25.40
N GLU A 6 -14.40 2.02 24.84
CA GLU A 6 -14.67 2.00 23.41
C GLU A 6 -13.41 2.41 22.62
N ALA A 7 -12.76 3.51 23.02
CA ALA A 7 -11.50 3.94 22.42
C ALA A 7 -10.39 2.88 22.57
N PHE A 8 -10.35 2.18 23.73
CA PHE A 8 -9.40 1.10 23.93
C PHE A 8 -9.65 -0.08 22.98
N VAL A 9 -10.91 -0.51 22.82
CA VAL A 9 -11.28 -1.61 21.90
C VAL A 9 -10.99 -1.22 20.44
N GLN A 10 -11.28 0.01 20.05
CA GLN A 10 -10.96 0.53 18.73
C GLN A 10 -9.45 0.52 18.47
N THR A 11 -8.64 0.95 19.44
CA THR A 11 -7.18 0.92 19.32
C THR A 11 -6.66 -0.51 19.17
N TYR A 12 -7.13 -1.41 20.05
CA TYR A 12 -6.78 -2.83 19.99
C TYR A 12 -7.13 -3.44 18.62
N TYR A 13 -8.32 -3.15 18.10
CA TYR A 13 -8.74 -3.61 16.78
C TYR A 13 -7.80 -3.12 15.68
N GLN A 14 -7.43 -1.83 15.69
CA GLN A 14 -6.52 -1.26 14.69
C GLN A 14 -5.10 -1.85 14.73
N GLU A 15 -4.65 -2.27 15.89
CA GLU A 15 -3.36 -2.92 16.09
C GLU A 15 -3.34 -4.40 15.68
N HIS A 16 -4.52 -5.07 15.64
CA HIS A 16 -4.65 -6.51 15.42
C HIS A 16 -5.51 -6.88 14.21
N LEU A 17 -5.41 -6.09 13.14
CA LEU A 17 -6.19 -6.27 11.90
C LEU A 17 -5.97 -7.61 11.18
N ASP A 18 -4.84 -8.26 11.43
CA ASP A 18 -4.50 -9.59 10.92
C ASP A 18 -5.25 -10.73 11.65
N THR A 19 -5.73 -10.48 12.84
CA THR A 19 -6.34 -11.48 13.71
C THR A 19 -7.76 -11.17 14.13
N VAL A 20 -8.14 -9.88 14.17
CA VAL A 20 -9.47 -9.40 14.55
C VAL A 20 -10.20 -8.91 13.33
N MET A 21 -11.16 -9.67 12.83
CA MET A 21 -11.86 -9.38 11.57
C MET A 21 -12.93 -8.30 11.68
N GLU A 22 -13.54 -8.17 12.85
CA GLU A 22 -14.63 -7.22 13.13
C GLU A 22 -14.40 -6.52 14.46
N CYS A 23 -14.58 -5.20 14.50
CA CYS A 23 -14.57 -4.43 15.73
C CYS A 23 -15.93 -4.56 16.41
N PRO A 24 -16.02 -5.12 17.64
CA PRO A 24 -17.29 -5.28 18.32
C PRO A 24 -17.85 -3.93 18.80
N GLU A 25 -19.17 -3.86 18.91
CA GLU A 25 -19.82 -2.86 19.73
C GLU A 25 -19.62 -3.22 21.21
N VAL A 26 -19.34 -2.21 22.04
CA VAL A 26 -19.05 -2.41 23.45
C VAL A 26 -20.11 -1.72 24.28
N SER A 27 -20.70 -2.46 25.22
CA SER A 27 -21.59 -1.89 26.22
C SER A 27 -21.11 -2.21 27.64
N VAL A 28 -21.35 -1.30 28.58
CA VAL A 28 -20.94 -1.44 29.97
C VAL A 28 -22.15 -1.28 30.89
N GLN A 29 -22.41 -2.28 31.71
CA GLN A 29 -23.45 -2.24 32.74
C GLN A 29 -22.81 -2.24 34.11
N LEU A 30 -23.14 -1.23 34.91
CA LEU A 30 -22.69 -1.11 36.28
C LEU A 30 -23.84 -1.53 37.23
N TYR A 31 -23.60 -2.54 38.03
CA TYR A 31 -24.56 -3.00 39.04
C TYR A 31 -24.44 -2.16 40.33
N PRO A 32 -25.52 -2.12 41.16
CA PRO A 32 -25.49 -1.45 42.44
C PRO A 32 -24.37 -1.98 43.35
N LYS A 33 -23.76 -1.08 44.11
CA LYS A 33 -22.67 -1.42 45.04
C LYS A 33 -23.16 -2.31 46.14
N GLN A 34 -22.48 -3.45 46.40
CA GLN A 34 -22.69 -4.33 47.52
C GLN A 34 -21.50 -4.24 48.47
N GLY A 35 -21.66 -3.51 49.59
CA GLY A 35 -20.55 -3.22 50.50
C GLY A 35 -19.48 -2.39 49.83
N SER A 36 -18.23 -2.88 49.78
CA SER A 36 -17.10 -2.25 49.10
C SER A 36 -16.94 -2.64 47.63
N THR A 37 -17.69 -3.66 47.17
CA THR A 37 -17.55 -4.23 45.83
C THR A 37 -18.63 -3.70 44.88
N ARG A 38 -18.27 -3.44 43.63
CA ARG A 38 -19.17 -3.15 42.52
C ARG A 38 -18.89 -4.13 41.38
N ILE A 39 -19.93 -4.73 40.85
CA ILE A 39 -19.84 -5.55 39.63
C ILE A 39 -20.01 -4.63 38.42
N MET A 40 -19.14 -4.80 37.45
CA MET A 40 -19.20 -4.19 36.12
C MET A 40 -19.24 -5.33 35.11
N GLU A 41 -20.25 -5.33 34.26
CA GLU A 41 -20.40 -6.26 33.16
C GLU A 41 -20.01 -5.52 31.86
N ILE A 42 -19.13 -6.11 31.06
CA ILE A 42 -18.75 -5.61 29.76
C ILE A 42 -19.24 -6.62 28.73
N GLN A 43 -20.05 -6.16 27.78
CA GLN A 43 -20.57 -6.97 26.68
C GLN A 43 -19.95 -6.52 25.36
N PHE A 44 -19.50 -7.52 24.60
CA PHE A 44 -19.01 -7.35 23.24
C PHE A 44 -20.01 -7.96 22.27
N GLN A 45 -20.54 -7.14 21.37
CA GLN A 45 -21.51 -7.59 20.38
C GLN A 45 -20.89 -7.55 19.00
N TYR A 46 -20.96 -8.67 18.29
CA TYR A 46 -20.48 -8.84 16.92
C TYR A 46 -21.67 -9.02 15.98
N THR A 47 -21.55 -8.54 14.74
CA THR A 47 -22.53 -8.75 13.66
C THR A 47 -22.43 -10.18 13.11
N ASN A 48 -21.19 -10.70 13.05
CA ASN A 48 -20.90 -12.02 12.51
C ASN A 48 -20.73 -13.08 13.61
N SER A 49 -21.08 -14.33 13.32
CA SER A 49 -20.82 -15.43 14.23
C SER A 49 -19.33 -15.70 14.42
N ARG A 50 -18.96 -16.33 15.52
CA ARG A 50 -17.58 -16.73 15.80
C ARG A 50 -16.99 -17.61 14.69
N GLU A 51 -17.77 -18.56 14.18
CA GLU A 51 -17.38 -19.48 13.13
C GLU A 51 -17.09 -18.72 11.84
N THR A 52 -17.96 -17.76 11.48
CA THR A 52 -17.79 -16.87 10.32
C THR A 52 -16.50 -16.04 10.43
N LEU A 53 -16.28 -15.42 11.60
CA LEU A 53 -15.07 -14.61 11.82
C LEU A 53 -13.78 -15.44 11.76
N LEU A 54 -13.81 -16.68 12.26
CA LEU A 54 -12.66 -17.59 12.16
C LEU A 54 -12.38 -17.99 10.71
N GLN A 55 -13.42 -18.25 9.90
CA GLN A 55 -13.25 -18.53 8.47
C GLN A 55 -12.71 -17.31 7.71
N MET A 56 -13.23 -16.11 7.99
CA MET A 56 -12.72 -14.86 7.42
C MET A 56 -11.24 -14.68 7.73
N LYS A 57 -10.84 -14.89 8.99
CA LYS A 57 -9.44 -14.82 9.41
C LYS A 57 -8.53 -15.76 8.60
N GLN A 58 -8.97 -17.02 8.40
CA GLN A 58 -8.19 -17.99 7.62
C GLN A 58 -8.01 -17.53 6.17
N ASN A 59 -9.07 -17.03 5.53
CA ASN A 59 -9.02 -16.53 4.17
C ASN A 59 -8.09 -15.31 4.04
N VAL A 60 -8.20 -14.36 4.97
CA VAL A 60 -7.34 -13.18 5.03
C VAL A 60 -5.87 -13.59 5.20
N GLN A 61 -5.56 -14.54 6.08
CA GLN A 61 -4.19 -15.00 6.32
C GLN A 61 -3.52 -15.55 5.06
N VAL A 62 -4.26 -16.25 4.21
CA VAL A 62 -3.73 -16.75 2.91
C VAL A 62 -3.30 -15.57 2.03
N LEU A 63 -4.12 -14.52 1.94
CA LEU A 63 -3.81 -13.36 1.11
C LEU A 63 -2.69 -12.49 1.70
N LEU A 64 -2.62 -12.36 3.03
CA LEU A 64 -1.50 -11.69 3.70
C LEU A 64 -0.17 -12.40 3.41
N ASN A 65 -0.15 -13.73 3.53
CA ASN A 65 1.04 -14.51 3.19
C ASN A 65 1.43 -14.38 1.71
N SER A 66 0.45 -14.34 0.80
CA SER A 66 0.69 -14.10 -0.62
C SER A 66 1.30 -12.73 -0.87
N ALA A 67 0.77 -11.67 -0.22
CA ALA A 67 1.31 -10.32 -0.32
C ALA A 67 2.76 -10.24 0.15
N LEU A 68 3.10 -10.91 1.26
CA LEU A 68 4.49 -10.96 1.76
C LEU A 68 5.43 -11.67 0.78
N GLY A 69 4.95 -12.67 0.04
CA GLY A 69 5.70 -13.30 -1.03
C GLY A 69 6.09 -12.34 -2.16
N TYR A 70 5.28 -11.30 -2.42
CA TYR A 70 5.60 -10.26 -3.43
C TYR A 70 6.78 -9.38 -3.05
N VAL A 71 7.06 -9.25 -1.76
CA VAL A 71 8.12 -8.37 -1.22
C VAL A 71 9.32 -9.15 -0.67
N GLU A 72 9.26 -10.47 -0.68
CA GLU A 72 10.34 -11.31 -0.20
C GLU A 72 11.64 -11.04 -0.99
N GLY A 73 12.75 -10.88 -0.28
CA GLY A 73 14.06 -10.60 -0.88
C GLY A 73 14.25 -9.18 -1.40
N GLN A 74 13.27 -8.28 -1.25
CA GLN A 74 13.44 -6.87 -1.64
C GLN A 74 14.20 -6.10 -0.57
N ALA A 75 15.33 -5.49 -0.97
CA ALA A 75 16.14 -4.66 -0.06
C ALA A 75 15.62 -3.21 0.03
N SER A 76 15.04 -2.66 -1.06
CA SER A 76 14.50 -1.30 -1.10
C SER A 76 13.13 -1.23 -0.44
N GLU A 77 12.94 -0.31 0.49
CA GLU A 77 11.67 -0.04 1.15
C GLU A 77 10.65 0.53 0.16
N GLN A 78 11.10 1.41 -0.74
CA GLN A 78 10.25 1.93 -1.80
C GLN A 78 9.72 0.80 -2.69
N LEU A 79 10.57 -0.13 -3.13
CA LEU A 79 10.14 -1.24 -3.97
C LEU A 79 9.18 -2.19 -3.23
N LYS A 80 9.35 -2.40 -1.91
CA LYS A 80 8.37 -3.14 -1.10
C LYS A 80 7.01 -2.44 -1.12
N ALA A 81 6.98 -1.13 -0.87
CA ALA A 81 5.76 -0.33 -0.86
C ALA A 81 5.03 -0.38 -2.21
N GLU A 82 5.75 -0.21 -3.32
CA GLU A 82 5.23 -0.31 -4.68
C GLU A 82 4.66 -1.69 -5.00
N ARG A 83 5.33 -2.77 -4.59
CA ARG A 83 4.85 -4.14 -4.79
C ARG A 83 3.62 -4.47 -3.96
N LEU A 84 3.51 -3.96 -2.73
CA LEU A 84 2.31 -4.09 -1.92
C LEU A 84 1.12 -3.34 -2.54
N TYR A 85 1.35 -2.16 -3.11
CA TYR A 85 0.35 -1.44 -3.90
C TYR A 85 -0.09 -2.26 -5.12
N ALA A 86 0.86 -2.77 -5.90
CA ALA A 86 0.58 -3.59 -7.08
C ALA A 86 -0.19 -4.89 -6.75
N PHE A 87 0.05 -5.46 -5.56
CA PHE A 87 -0.71 -6.59 -5.04
C PHE A 87 -2.15 -6.20 -4.69
N LEU A 88 -2.33 -5.08 -3.99
CA LEU A 88 -3.63 -4.68 -3.44
C LEU A 88 -4.58 -4.11 -4.50
N ARG A 89 -4.05 -3.32 -5.44
CA ARG A 89 -4.83 -2.62 -6.46
C ARG A 89 -5.82 -3.51 -7.24
N PRO A 90 -5.41 -4.66 -7.82
CA PRO A 90 -6.31 -5.51 -8.59
C PRO A 90 -7.38 -6.23 -7.76
N LEU A 91 -7.23 -6.26 -6.43
CA LEU A 91 -8.23 -6.85 -5.53
C LEU A 91 -9.42 -5.92 -5.31
N PHE A 92 -9.26 -4.62 -5.51
CA PHE A 92 -10.34 -3.65 -5.35
C PHE A 92 -11.29 -3.70 -6.55
N VAL A 93 -12.58 -3.84 -6.27
CA VAL A 93 -13.65 -3.94 -7.28
C VAL A 93 -14.60 -2.74 -7.19
N GLN A 94 -15.00 -2.36 -5.97
CA GLN A 94 -15.95 -1.27 -5.77
C GLN A 94 -15.86 -0.61 -4.40
N THR A 95 -16.26 0.66 -4.35
CA THR A 95 -16.34 1.40 -3.09
C THR A 95 -17.55 0.98 -2.28
N GLY A 96 -17.36 0.73 -0.98
CA GLY A 96 -18.44 0.45 -0.04
C GLY A 96 -17.94 0.30 1.40
N PRO A 97 -18.78 0.64 2.40
CA PRO A 97 -18.46 0.42 3.80
C PRO A 97 -18.56 -1.05 4.17
N SER A 98 -17.82 -1.46 5.20
CA SER A 98 -17.88 -2.82 5.73
C SER A 98 -17.61 -2.87 7.22
N ALA A 99 -18.32 -3.77 7.94
CA ALA A 99 -18.01 -4.12 9.32
C ALA A 99 -16.75 -4.97 9.46
N THR A 100 -16.32 -5.61 8.36
CA THR A 100 -15.12 -6.45 8.28
C THR A 100 -14.16 -5.93 7.19
N PRO A 101 -13.60 -4.72 7.34
CA PRO A 101 -12.92 -3.99 6.25
C PRO A 101 -11.76 -4.77 5.63
N VAL A 102 -10.96 -5.47 6.43
CA VAL A 102 -9.82 -6.24 5.93
C VAL A 102 -10.28 -7.43 5.06
N TYR A 103 -11.25 -8.21 5.56
CA TYR A 103 -11.81 -9.33 4.81
C TYR A 103 -12.53 -8.84 3.54
N SER A 104 -13.37 -7.81 3.68
CA SER A 104 -14.14 -7.27 2.55
C SER A 104 -13.24 -6.78 1.44
N LEU A 105 -12.16 -6.05 1.76
CA LEU A 105 -11.25 -5.56 0.74
C LEU A 105 -10.44 -6.69 0.10
N LEU A 106 -9.82 -7.55 0.90
CA LEU A 106 -8.92 -8.58 0.39
C LEU A 106 -9.64 -9.73 -0.32
N CYS A 107 -10.80 -10.17 0.22
CA CYS A 107 -11.48 -11.38 -0.25
C CYS A 107 -12.70 -11.11 -1.13
N VAL A 108 -13.32 -9.92 -1.02
CA VAL A 108 -14.54 -9.56 -1.75
C VAL A 108 -14.29 -8.40 -2.73
N GLY A 109 -13.27 -7.59 -2.51
CA GLY A 109 -12.93 -6.43 -3.33
C GLY A 109 -13.75 -5.18 -3.00
N VAL A 110 -14.43 -5.15 -1.83
CA VAL A 110 -15.24 -4.01 -1.39
C VAL A 110 -14.53 -3.26 -0.28
N GLY A 111 -14.35 -1.95 -0.45
CA GLY A 111 -13.69 -1.10 0.54
C GLY A 111 -13.93 0.39 0.31
N ASP A 112 -13.61 1.18 1.30
CA ASP A 112 -13.58 2.63 1.29
C ASP A 112 -12.15 3.13 1.59
N SER A 113 -11.97 4.45 1.75
CA SER A 113 -10.65 5.00 2.09
C SER A 113 -10.10 4.43 3.40
N ARG A 114 -10.97 4.17 4.39
CA ARG A 114 -10.58 3.56 5.66
C ARG A 114 -10.09 2.14 5.48
N SER A 115 -10.84 1.31 4.77
CA SER A 115 -10.47 -0.08 4.48
C SER A 115 -9.15 -0.16 3.73
N MET A 116 -8.97 0.71 2.73
CA MET A 116 -7.77 0.78 1.91
C MET A 116 -6.54 1.15 2.76
N ALA A 117 -6.65 2.22 3.56
CA ALA A 117 -5.57 2.66 4.43
C ALA A 117 -5.23 1.63 5.51
N MET A 118 -6.23 0.96 6.09
CA MET A 118 -6.03 -0.08 7.11
C MET A 118 -5.30 -1.29 6.54
N VAL A 119 -5.72 -1.79 5.37
CA VAL A 119 -5.13 -2.97 4.74
C VAL A 119 -3.72 -2.68 4.24
N TYR A 120 -3.51 -1.56 3.56
CA TYR A 120 -2.16 -1.18 3.12
C TYR A 120 -1.21 -0.98 4.29
N GLY A 121 -1.66 -0.28 5.36
CA GLY A 121 -0.88 -0.11 6.57
C GLY A 121 -0.55 -1.44 7.27
N LEU A 122 -1.47 -2.40 7.25
CA LEU A 122 -1.22 -3.76 7.75
C LEU A 122 -0.13 -4.46 6.92
N LEU A 123 -0.25 -4.46 5.61
CA LEU A 123 0.71 -5.09 4.70
C LEU A 123 2.10 -4.47 4.83
N CYS A 124 2.19 -3.14 4.87
CA CYS A 124 3.46 -2.42 5.07
C CYS A 124 4.14 -2.81 6.39
N ARG A 125 3.40 -2.81 7.51
CA ARG A 125 3.96 -3.21 8.81
C ARG A 125 4.42 -4.66 8.83
N GLN A 126 3.70 -5.58 8.20
CA GLN A 126 4.12 -6.98 8.09
C GLN A 126 5.36 -7.15 7.19
N ALA A 127 5.55 -6.26 6.21
CA ALA A 127 6.76 -6.20 5.38
C ALA A 127 7.93 -5.46 6.04
N GLY A 128 7.76 -4.97 7.28
CA GLY A 128 8.78 -4.28 8.05
C GLY A 128 8.92 -2.78 7.75
N LEU A 129 7.89 -2.15 7.14
CA LEU A 129 7.85 -0.71 6.90
C LEU A 129 7.11 0.02 8.03
N ASP A 130 7.61 1.19 8.49
CA ASP A 130 6.84 2.07 9.38
C ASP A 130 5.72 2.74 8.54
N CYS A 131 4.50 2.29 8.77
CA CYS A 131 3.33 2.79 8.07
C CYS A 131 2.19 3.06 9.05
N ARG A 132 1.65 4.26 8.99
CA ARG A 132 0.60 4.77 9.87
C ARG A 132 -0.65 5.09 9.07
N VAL A 133 -1.81 4.76 9.64
CA VAL A 133 -3.09 5.19 9.10
C VAL A 133 -3.39 6.61 9.59
N VAL A 134 -3.62 7.50 8.67
CA VAL A 134 -4.01 8.90 8.96
C VAL A 134 -5.52 9.02 8.84
N SER A 135 -6.12 9.70 9.82
CA SER A 135 -7.53 10.08 9.80
C SER A 135 -7.65 11.60 9.67
N GLY A 136 -8.41 12.04 8.68
CA GLY A 136 -8.60 13.46 8.40
C GLY A 136 -9.76 13.68 7.45
N THR A 137 -9.72 14.76 6.69
CA THR A 137 -10.68 15.03 5.63
C THR A 137 -9.98 15.28 4.30
N SER A 138 -10.62 14.89 3.20
CA SER A 138 -10.25 15.30 1.84
C SER A 138 -11.46 15.91 1.18
N SER A 139 -11.31 17.09 0.59
CA SER A 139 -12.42 17.88 0.01
C SER A 139 -13.64 18.00 0.96
N GLY A 140 -13.39 18.17 2.26
CA GLY A 140 -14.40 18.33 3.30
C GLY A 140 -15.14 17.07 3.73
N ARG A 141 -14.74 15.88 3.25
CA ARG A 141 -15.32 14.59 3.65
C ARG A 141 -14.33 13.81 4.50
N GLN A 142 -14.84 13.04 5.48
CA GLN A 142 -13.99 12.11 6.24
C GLN A 142 -13.21 11.21 5.30
N TRP A 143 -11.88 11.15 5.47
CA TRP A 143 -10.99 10.42 4.60
C TRP A 143 -9.85 9.79 5.39
N TYR A 144 -9.32 8.69 4.87
CA TYR A 144 -8.20 7.96 5.46
C TYR A 144 -7.16 7.67 4.40
N TRP A 145 -5.88 7.78 4.79
CA TRP A 145 -4.73 7.48 3.94
C TRP A 145 -3.57 7.01 4.79
N ASN A 146 -2.41 6.82 4.22
CA ASN A 146 -1.23 6.38 4.95
C ASN A 146 -0.13 7.42 4.93
N ILE A 147 0.71 7.43 5.99
CA ILE A 147 2.06 7.97 5.99
C ILE A 147 2.99 6.77 6.14
N VAL A 148 3.94 6.63 5.25
CA VAL A 148 4.92 5.54 5.23
C VAL A 148 6.33 6.10 5.23
N GLU A 149 7.23 5.47 6.00
CA GLU A 149 8.66 5.75 5.94
C GLU A 149 9.30 4.89 4.86
N LEU A 150 10.00 5.53 3.92
CA LEU A 150 10.71 4.90 2.83
C LEU A 150 12.13 5.49 2.75
N ASP A 151 13.13 4.64 2.98
CA ASP A 151 14.55 5.01 2.92
C ASP A 151 14.87 6.25 3.80
N GLY A 152 14.31 6.28 5.02
CA GLY A 152 14.51 7.33 6.03
C GLY A 152 13.71 8.61 5.80
N ARG A 153 12.70 8.60 4.93
CA ARG A 153 11.82 9.74 4.65
C ARG A 153 10.35 9.34 4.71
N TYR A 154 9.55 10.18 5.36
CA TYR A 154 8.10 9.99 5.40
C TYR A 154 7.43 10.62 4.17
N CYS A 155 6.44 9.92 3.63
CA CYS A 155 5.59 10.40 2.55
C CYS A 155 4.15 9.93 2.74
N HIS A 156 3.22 10.70 2.17
CA HIS A 156 1.81 10.35 2.12
C HIS A 156 1.51 9.44 0.94
N VAL A 157 0.62 8.47 1.17
CA VAL A 157 0.10 7.53 0.17
C VAL A 157 -1.41 7.44 0.33
N ASP A 158 -2.18 7.80 -0.69
CA ASP A 158 -3.63 7.64 -0.75
C ASP A 158 -4.00 6.68 -1.87
N LEU A 159 -4.14 5.40 -1.52
CA LEU A 159 -4.36 4.34 -2.49
C LEU A 159 -5.72 4.45 -3.19
N LEU A 160 -6.76 4.89 -2.47
CA LEU A 160 -8.09 4.97 -3.06
C LEU A 160 -8.18 6.06 -4.13
N THR A 161 -7.49 7.19 -3.92
CA THR A 161 -7.38 8.26 -4.91
C THR A 161 -6.53 7.83 -6.11
N ASP A 162 -5.53 6.97 -5.90
CA ASP A 162 -4.53 6.58 -6.90
C ASP A 162 -4.86 5.30 -7.68
N LEU A 163 -6.03 4.69 -7.45
CA LEU A 163 -6.40 3.39 -8.05
C LEU A 163 -6.38 3.35 -9.58
N GLU A 164 -6.58 4.47 -10.25
CA GLU A 164 -6.55 4.55 -11.71
C GLU A 164 -5.12 4.50 -12.27
N GLY A 165 -4.12 4.85 -11.43
CA GLY A 165 -2.71 4.82 -11.79
C GLY A 165 -2.10 3.42 -11.75
N ASP A 166 -1.02 3.21 -12.51
CA ASP A 166 -0.27 1.95 -12.49
C ASP A 166 0.85 1.96 -11.45
N GLN A 167 1.14 3.10 -10.85
CA GLN A 167 2.25 3.31 -9.92
C GLN A 167 1.76 3.90 -8.61
N LEU A 168 2.46 3.56 -7.53
CA LEU A 168 2.26 4.18 -6.22
C LEU A 168 2.66 5.65 -6.30
N VAL A 169 1.76 6.55 -5.89
CA VAL A 169 2.03 7.99 -5.85
C VAL A 169 2.47 8.40 -4.45
N LEU A 170 3.69 8.91 -4.34
CA LEU A 170 4.24 9.47 -3.11
C LEU A 170 3.99 10.97 -3.08
N ARG A 171 3.40 11.47 -1.99
CA ARG A 171 3.11 12.90 -1.79
C ARG A 171 3.82 13.40 -0.53
N TYR A 172 4.08 14.70 -0.52
CA TYR A 172 4.65 15.42 0.62
C TYR A 172 3.62 16.37 1.22
N ASP A 173 3.88 16.93 2.40
CA ASP A 173 2.93 17.82 3.09
C ASP A 173 2.42 18.95 2.19
N GLU A 174 3.26 19.53 1.34
CA GLU A 174 2.91 20.61 0.40
C GLU A 174 2.01 20.16 -0.75
N ASP A 175 2.00 18.87 -1.08
CA ASP A 175 1.16 18.29 -2.16
C ASP A 175 -0.25 17.97 -1.65
N MET A 176 -0.49 18.00 -0.32
CA MET A 176 -1.73 17.58 0.34
C MET A 176 -2.73 18.76 0.52
N THR A 177 -2.87 19.60 -0.50
CA THR A 177 -3.62 20.88 -0.43
C THR A 177 -5.09 20.74 -0.08
N ASP A 178 -5.74 19.65 -0.50
CA ASP A 178 -7.16 19.37 -0.24
C ASP A 178 -7.40 18.51 1.01
N TYR A 179 -6.33 18.19 1.74
CA TYR A 179 -6.38 17.35 2.93
C TYR A 179 -6.20 18.15 4.21
N VAL A 180 -6.95 17.77 5.24
CA VAL A 180 -6.83 18.37 6.59
C VAL A 180 -6.70 17.26 7.61
N TRP A 181 -5.64 17.29 8.41
CA TRP A 181 -5.39 16.33 9.50
C TRP A 181 -4.70 17.01 10.69
N ASN A 182 -4.62 16.32 11.82
CA ASN A 182 -3.88 16.82 12.98
C ASN A 182 -2.39 16.48 12.83
N THR A 183 -1.61 17.38 12.26
CA THR A 183 -0.17 17.21 12.00
C THR A 183 0.67 16.87 13.23
N LYS A 184 0.19 17.20 14.46
CA LYS A 184 0.91 16.88 15.70
C LYS A 184 0.93 15.39 16.04
N ASN A 185 0.03 14.61 15.45
CA ASN A 185 -0.10 13.17 15.72
C ASN A 185 0.74 12.31 14.78
N TYR A 186 1.33 12.91 13.75
CA TYR A 186 2.01 12.19 12.67
C TYR A 186 3.37 12.81 12.35
N PRO A 187 4.32 12.05 11.80
CA PRO A 187 5.57 12.60 11.30
C PRO A 187 5.31 13.58 10.14
N ALA A 188 6.16 14.60 10.04
CA ALA A 188 6.16 15.50 8.90
C ALA A 188 6.71 14.78 7.65
N CYS A 189 6.16 15.13 6.49
CA CYS A 189 6.56 14.61 5.19
C CYS A 189 7.11 15.75 4.31
N PRO A 190 8.33 16.29 4.63
CA PRO A 190 8.90 17.38 3.86
C PRO A 190 9.35 16.91 2.48
N LYS A 191 9.16 17.75 1.46
CA LYS A 191 9.67 17.46 0.12
C LYS A 191 11.21 17.44 0.14
N PRO A 192 11.85 16.47 -0.56
CA PRO A 192 13.29 16.45 -0.69
C PRO A 192 13.80 17.75 -1.34
N GLU A 193 14.83 18.34 -0.76
CA GLU A 193 15.53 19.42 -1.45
C GLU A 193 16.14 18.87 -2.75
N PRO A 194 16.03 19.59 -3.88
CA PRO A 194 16.73 19.21 -5.10
C PRO A 194 18.21 19.12 -4.80
N PRO A 195 18.95 18.16 -5.38
CA PRO A 195 20.39 18.10 -5.21
C PRO A 195 20.98 19.47 -5.56
N ALA A 196 21.82 20.00 -4.65
CA ALA A 196 22.49 21.27 -4.86
C ALA A 196 23.20 21.20 -6.23
N THR A 197 22.79 22.05 -7.16
CA THR A 197 23.47 22.22 -8.45
C THR A 197 24.90 22.64 -8.10
N GLU A 198 25.88 21.80 -8.36
CA GLU A 198 27.27 22.21 -8.26
C GLU A 198 27.40 23.47 -9.13
N PRO A 199 28.02 24.56 -8.64
CA PRO A 199 28.21 25.75 -9.44
C PRO A 199 28.98 25.34 -10.69
N GLU A 200 28.37 25.55 -11.87
CA GLU A 200 29.06 25.40 -13.16
C GLU A 200 30.35 26.19 -13.07
N GLY A 201 31.46 25.44 -13.05
CA GLY A 201 32.78 26.03 -13.02
C GLY A 201 32.90 26.99 -14.22
N GLU A 202 33.31 28.22 -13.94
CA GLU A 202 33.71 29.22 -14.92
C GLU A 202 34.63 28.56 -15.98
N THR A 203 34.09 28.41 -17.16
CA THR A 203 34.87 28.02 -18.33
C THR A 203 35.78 29.20 -18.69
N THR A 204 37.03 29.14 -18.21
CA THR A 204 38.10 29.98 -18.77
C THR A 204 38.32 29.51 -20.19
N GLU A 205 38.03 30.41 -21.14
CA GLU A 205 38.44 30.31 -22.55
C GLU A 205 39.95 30.07 -22.62
N PRO A 206 40.44 29.09 -23.41
CA PRO A 206 41.79 29.11 -23.91
C PRO A 206 41.79 29.64 -25.36
N ALA A 207 42.68 30.60 -25.57
CA ALA A 207 42.99 31.25 -26.83
C ALA A 207 43.36 30.29 -27.98
N GLU A 208 43.02 30.79 -29.19
CA GLU A 208 43.40 30.30 -30.52
C GLU A 208 44.83 29.76 -30.65
N SER A 209 44.95 28.61 -31.32
CA SER A 209 46.01 28.35 -32.31
C SER A 209 45.61 27.15 -33.18
N GLU A 210 45.37 27.40 -34.45
CA GLU A 210 45.44 26.43 -35.56
C GLU A 210 46.88 25.96 -35.79
N PRO A 211 47.22 24.86 -36.56
CA PRO A 211 46.58 24.45 -37.80
C PRO A 211 46.40 22.93 -38.06
N GLU A 212 45.54 22.66 -39.02
CA GLU A 212 45.43 21.53 -39.98
C GLU A 212 46.30 20.28 -39.82
N GLU A 213 45.62 19.10 -39.75
CA GLU A 213 46.09 17.91 -40.50
C GLU A 213 44.92 16.98 -40.84
N THR A 214 44.83 16.68 -42.13
CA THR A 214 43.91 15.80 -42.84
C THR A 214 44.22 14.34 -42.53
N VAL A 215 43.20 13.54 -42.09
CA VAL A 215 43.28 12.07 -42.25
C VAL A 215 41.89 11.48 -42.52
N GLU A 216 41.76 10.95 -43.71
CA GLU A 216 41.02 9.80 -44.26
C GLU A 216 39.76 9.26 -43.57
N ALA A 217 38.72 9.23 -44.39
CA ALA A 217 37.49 8.49 -44.24
C ALA A 217 37.69 6.96 -44.06
N GLN A 218 37.17 6.38 -43.02
CA GLN A 218 36.99 4.93 -42.92
C GLN A 218 35.50 4.57 -43.06
N THR A 219 35.27 3.72 -44.02
CA THR A 219 34.00 3.07 -44.43
C THR A 219 33.37 2.24 -43.30
N PRO A 220 32.02 2.23 -43.17
CA PRO A 220 31.35 1.35 -42.24
C PRO A 220 31.38 -0.12 -42.66
N PRO A 221 31.38 -1.09 -41.75
CA PRO A 221 31.34 -2.50 -42.09
C PRO A 221 29.93 -2.97 -42.52
N GLU A 222 29.93 -3.89 -43.47
CA GLU A 222 28.78 -4.62 -44.03
C GLU A 222 27.96 -5.41 -43.01
N PRO A 223 26.64 -5.57 -43.22
CA PRO A 223 25.80 -6.40 -42.39
C PRO A 223 25.97 -7.90 -42.63
N LEU A 224 25.96 -8.69 -41.54
CA LEU A 224 26.03 -10.15 -41.55
C LEU A 224 24.74 -10.79 -42.13
N PRO A 225 24.86 -11.96 -42.80
CA PRO A 225 23.75 -12.63 -43.48
C PRO A 225 22.76 -13.30 -42.52
N GLU A 226 21.47 -13.20 -42.86
CA GLU A 226 20.35 -13.84 -42.18
C GLU A 226 20.41 -15.38 -42.31
N GLU A 227 20.17 -16.06 -41.17
CA GLU A 227 19.97 -17.53 -41.16
C GLU A 227 18.58 -17.90 -41.69
N PRO A 228 18.45 -19.05 -42.37
CA PRO A 228 17.20 -19.46 -43.01
C PRO A 228 16.20 -20.07 -42.01
N THR A 229 14.99 -19.58 -42.07
CA THR A 229 13.77 -20.12 -41.42
C THR A 229 13.49 -21.55 -41.88
N GLN A 230 13.30 -22.45 -40.92
CA GLN A 230 12.79 -23.83 -41.18
C GLN A 230 11.25 -23.82 -41.32
N PRO A 231 10.68 -24.69 -42.17
CA PRO A 231 9.25 -24.69 -42.42
C PRO A 231 8.47 -25.50 -41.38
N GLU A 232 7.27 -24.99 -41.11
CA GLU A 232 6.16 -25.58 -40.38
C GLU A 232 5.84 -27.00 -40.88
N GLN A 233 5.76 -27.95 -39.96
CA GLN A 233 5.12 -29.25 -40.23
C GLN A 233 3.69 -29.21 -39.74
N THR A 234 2.77 -29.22 -40.68
CA THR A 234 1.37 -29.57 -40.54
C THR A 234 1.24 -31.08 -40.31
N GLU A 235 0.65 -31.46 -39.15
CA GLU A 235 0.08 -32.82 -39.03
C GLU A 235 -1.45 -32.71 -39.00
N GLU A 236 -1.99 -33.32 -40.04
CA GLU A 236 -3.40 -33.56 -40.34
C GLU A 236 -3.85 -34.91 -39.73
N GLY A 237 -5.01 -34.85 -39.06
CA GLY A 237 -5.94 -35.97 -39.18
C GLY A 237 -5.82 -37.17 -38.26
N ALA A 238 -6.83 -37.35 -37.38
CA ALA A 238 -7.67 -38.54 -37.42
C ALA A 238 -8.87 -38.44 -36.51
N GLN A 239 -10.02 -38.48 -37.14
CA GLN A 239 -11.34 -38.78 -36.56
C GLN A 239 -11.36 -40.25 -36.09
N THR A 240 -12.05 -40.48 -34.95
CA THR A 240 -12.97 -41.65 -34.80
C THR A 240 -13.85 -41.44 -33.57
N GLU A 241 -15.14 -41.23 -33.78
CA GLU A 241 -16.25 -41.72 -32.96
C GLU A 241 -16.56 -43.20 -33.34
N PRO A 242 -17.54 -43.92 -32.74
CA PRO A 242 -18.24 -43.82 -31.45
C PRO A 242 -18.29 -45.19 -30.71
N GLU A 243 -18.69 -45.19 -29.42
CA GLU A 243 -19.73 -46.05 -28.83
C GLU A 243 -20.01 -45.60 -27.38
#